data_c54130fb7777d080f8c6d6a7b0fcfa8b
#
_entry.id   c54130fb7777d080f8c6d6a7b0fcfa8b
#
_cell.length_a   1.000
_cell.length_b   1.000
_cell.length_c   1.000
_cell.angle_alpha   90.00
_cell.angle_beta   90.00
_cell.angle_gamma   90.00
#
_symmetry.space_group_name_H-M   'P 1'
#
loop_
_entity.id
_entity.type
_entity.pdbx_description
1 polymer ?
#
loop_
_entity_poly.entity_id
_entity_poly.type
_entity_poly.pdbx_seq_one_letter_code
_entity_poly.pdbx_strand_id
1 'polypeptide(L)'
;GNGRHLKSLGFRLTNAKIIGIDQSIEEITKLQNEFSEHICKNQNSYEFLIGDVRSIEIEDNSQDLVICSEVLEHVPNFRDVLKECYRILKPGSVMLISVPSYLPESLCWKYSKEYMQTPGGHIRIFKKEFLKECFKELDLKLFKYHREHAMHSVYWILRARNNMQENEFLKSLHELLVKQMFGQANISLFIEKMLNPFFGKSECFYLRK
;
A
#
# COMPACT_ATOMS: atom_id res chain seq x y z
N GLY A 1 -2.71 -0.34 -9.59
CA GLY A 1 -2.62 0.94 -8.87
C GLY A 1 -1.70 1.94 -9.54
N ASN A 2 -1.56 3.15 -8.97
CA ASN A 2 -0.89 4.30 -9.59
C ASN A 2 0.66 4.25 -9.67
N GLY A 3 1.28 3.12 -9.40
CA GLY A 3 2.72 2.89 -9.55
C GLY A 3 3.64 3.66 -8.58
N ARG A 4 3.12 4.18 -7.48
CA ARG A 4 3.90 5.00 -6.52
C ARG A 4 5.13 4.28 -5.96
N HIS A 5 5.00 3.00 -5.65
CA HIS A 5 6.13 2.19 -5.20
C HIS A 5 7.13 1.92 -6.31
N LEU A 6 6.67 1.67 -7.54
CA LEU A 6 7.54 1.47 -8.72
C LEU A 6 8.41 2.71 -8.96
N LYS A 7 7.80 3.90 -8.92
CA LYS A 7 8.53 5.19 -9.04
C LYS A 7 9.55 5.36 -7.92
N SER A 8 9.14 5.14 -6.68
CA SER A 8 10.03 5.28 -5.52
C SER A 8 11.22 4.31 -5.57
N LEU A 9 10.99 3.07 -5.97
CA LEU A 9 12.04 2.06 -6.15
C LEU A 9 12.97 2.44 -7.31
N GLY A 10 12.42 2.87 -8.44
CA GLY A 10 13.19 3.28 -9.60
C GLY A 10 14.19 4.41 -9.33
N PHE A 11 13.88 5.31 -8.42
CA PHE A 11 14.81 6.37 -7.98
C PHE A 11 15.90 5.88 -7.01
N ARG A 12 15.67 4.78 -6.30
CA ARG A 12 16.53 4.32 -5.21
C ARG A 12 17.39 3.11 -5.57
N LEU A 13 16.93 2.33 -6.54
CA LEU A 13 17.62 1.12 -6.98
C LEU A 13 18.42 1.39 -8.26
N THR A 14 19.46 0.60 -8.47
CA THR A 14 20.31 0.61 -9.66
C THR A 14 20.46 -0.82 -10.17
N ASN A 15 20.41 -1.03 -11.49
CA ASN A 15 20.48 -2.35 -12.13
C ASN A 15 19.40 -3.33 -11.63
N ALA A 16 18.21 -2.84 -11.32
CA ALA A 16 17.11 -3.66 -10.82
C ALA A 16 16.09 -3.96 -11.93
N LYS A 17 15.54 -5.17 -11.92
CA LYS A 17 14.31 -5.49 -12.65
C LYS A 17 13.14 -5.27 -11.71
N ILE A 18 12.24 -4.34 -12.05
CA ILE A 18 11.09 -3.95 -11.24
C ILE A 18 9.83 -4.41 -11.96
N ILE A 19 9.06 -5.29 -11.32
CA ILE A 19 7.85 -5.87 -11.88
C ILE A 19 6.62 -5.27 -11.17
N GLY A 20 5.70 -4.70 -11.93
CA GLY A 20 4.41 -4.23 -11.44
C GLY A 20 3.30 -5.17 -11.88
N ILE A 21 2.41 -5.56 -10.96
CA ILE A 21 1.29 -6.45 -11.23
C ILE A 21 0.00 -5.76 -10.82
N ASP A 22 -0.98 -5.74 -11.70
CA ASP A 22 -2.34 -5.27 -11.43
C ASP A 22 -3.34 -6.05 -12.29
N GLN A 23 -4.57 -6.21 -11.81
CA GLN A 23 -5.65 -6.80 -12.58
C GLN A 23 -6.27 -5.81 -13.58
N SER A 24 -6.06 -4.51 -13.39
CA SER A 24 -6.61 -3.45 -14.24
C SER A 24 -5.70 -3.21 -15.45
N ILE A 25 -6.21 -3.54 -16.64
CA ILE A 25 -5.57 -3.25 -17.93
C ILE A 25 -5.32 -1.74 -18.06
N GLU A 26 -6.28 -0.92 -17.63
CA GLU A 26 -6.19 0.54 -17.71
C GLU A 26 -5.00 1.08 -16.89
N GLU A 27 -4.87 0.64 -15.62
CA GLU A 27 -3.76 1.05 -14.75
C GLU A 27 -2.41 0.58 -15.30
N ILE A 28 -2.33 -0.66 -15.80
CA ILE A 28 -1.10 -1.18 -16.43
C ILE A 28 -0.73 -0.39 -17.67
N THR A 29 -1.69 -0.14 -18.58
CA THR A 29 -1.43 0.63 -19.80
C THR A 29 -0.95 2.05 -19.49
N LYS A 30 -1.56 2.70 -18.50
CA LYS A 30 -1.14 4.02 -18.03
C LYS A 30 0.30 4.02 -17.49
N LEU A 31 0.64 3.01 -16.69
CA LEU A 31 2.01 2.86 -16.17
C LEU A 31 3.02 2.56 -17.29
N GLN A 32 2.68 1.70 -18.26
CA GLN A 32 3.54 1.42 -19.41
C GLN A 32 3.86 2.70 -20.18
N ASN A 33 2.86 3.53 -20.45
CA ASN A 33 3.06 4.81 -21.14
C ASN A 33 3.93 5.77 -20.32
N GLU A 34 3.65 5.89 -19.01
CA GLU A 34 4.39 6.79 -18.13
C GLU A 34 5.86 6.35 -17.96
N PHE A 35 6.11 5.06 -17.85
CA PHE A 35 7.46 4.53 -17.64
C PHE A 35 8.25 4.38 -18.95
N SER A 36 7.60 4.33 -20.14
CA SER A 36 8.29 4.33 -21.43
C SER A 36 9.09 5.63 -21.67
N GLU A 37 8.62 6.76 -21.14
CA GLU A 37 9.29 8.06 -21.24
C GLU A 37 10.41 8.25 -20.20
N HIS A 38 10.41 7.45 -19.13
CA HIS A 38 11.34 7.61 -17.99
C HIS A 38 12.43 6.52 -17.92
N ILE A 39 12.52 5.67 -18.95
CA ILE A 39 13.49 4.58 -19.00
C ILE A 39 14.90 5.18 -19.06
N CYS A 40 15.70 4.92 -18.06
CA CYS A 40 17.18 4.97 -18.05
C CYS A 40 17.88 5.77 -16.97
N LYS A 41 17.22 6.31 -15.96
CA LYS A 41 17.99 7.07 -14.96
C LYS A 41 18.92 6.25 -14.08
N ASN A 42 18.65 4.94 -13.86
CA ASN A 42 19.45 4.10 -12.96
C ASN A 42 19.70 2.70 -13.52
N GLN A 43 19.67 2.52 -14.85
CA GLN A 43 19.81 1.21 -15.51
C GLN A 43 18.80 0.16 -15.01
N ASN A 44 17.65 0.60 -14.51
CA ASN A 44 16.57 -0.28 -14.10
C ASN A 44 15.71 -0.66 -15.31
N SER A 45 15.21 -1.90 -15.31
CA SER A 45 14.19 -2.35 -16.24
C SER A 45 12.83 -2.50 -15.55
N TYR A 46 11.76 -2.23 -16.30
CA TYR A 46 10.39 -2.32 -15.81
C TYR A 46 9.60 -3.32 -16.63
N GLU A 47 8.86 -4.15 -15.93
CA GLU A 47 7.91 -5.10 -16.52
C GLU A 47 6.54 -4.92 -15.88
N PHE A 48 5.48 -4.95 -16.68
CA PHE A 48 4.12 -4.75 -16.21
C PHE A 48 3.27 -5.93 -16.64
N LEU A 49 2.73 -6.64 -15.64
CA LEU A 49 1.92 -7.84 -15.81
C LEU A 49 0.46 -7.55 -15.46
N ILE A 50 -0.44 -7.97 -16.33
CA ILE A 50 -1.87 -7.99 -16.04
C ILE A 50 -2.17 -9.36 -15.47
N GLY A 51 -2.63 -9.44 -14.23
CA GLY A 51 -2.86 -10.74 -13.61
C GLY A 51 -3.52 -10.68 -12.24
N ASP A 52 -3.92 -11.85 -11.80
CA ASP A 52 -4.47 -12.05 -10.46
C ASP A 52 -3.33 -12.24 -9.45
N VAL A 53 -3.29 -11.40 -8.44
CA VAL A 53 -2.28 -11.47 -7.37
C VAL A 53 -2.37 -12.74 -6.50
N ARG A 54 -3.39 -13.59 -6.73
CA ARG A 54 -3.54 -14.92 -6.11
C ARG A 54 -2.87 -16.03 -6.92
N SER A 55 -2.45 -15.74 -8.16
CA SER A 55 -1.79 -16.69 -9.06
C SER A 55 -0.86 -15.91 -9.99
N ILE A 56 0.34 -15.61 -9.51
CA ILE A 56 1.31 -14.75 -10.18
C ILE A 56 2.19 -15.58 -11.11
N GLU A 57 2.27 -15.20 -12.38
CA GLU A 57 3.14 -15.85 -13.37
C GLU A 57 4.61 -15.45 -13.22
N ILE A 58 5.15 -15.70 -12.04
CA ILE A 58 6.56 -15.48 -11.67
C ILE A 58 7.08 -16.75 -11.01
N GLU A 59 8.33 -17.10 -11.30
CA GLU A 59 9.01 -18.29 -10.76
C GLU A 59 9.12 -18.26 -9.24
N ASP A 60 9.11 -19.45 -8.63
CA ASP A 60 9.35 -19.63 -7.21
C ASP A 60 10.72 -19.10 -6.80
N ASN A 61 10.80 -18.48 -5.63
CA ASN A 61 12.08 -18.03 -5.06
C ASN A 61 12.95 -17.20 -6.03
N SER A 62 12.30 -16.31 -6.80
CA SER A 62 12.97 -15.50 -7.82
C SER A 62 13.13 -14.03 -7.45
N GLN A 63 12.34 -13.53 -6.48
CA GLN A 63 12.31 -12.11 -6.14
C GLN A 63 13.12 -11.79 -4.88
N ASP A 64 13.95 -10.75 -4.94
CA ASP A 64 14.75 -10.26 -3.82
C ASP A 64 13.94 -9.35 -2.88
N LEU A 65 12.85 -8.78 -3.38
CA LEU A 65 11.91 -7.94 -2.61
C LEU A 65 10.50 -8.11 -3.17
N VAL A 66 9.53 -8.30 -2.29
CA VAL A 66 8.10 -8.28 -2.64
C VAL A 66 7.40 -7.18 -1.84
N ILE A 67 6.62 -6.34 -2.53
CA ILE A 67 5.79 -5.31 -1.91
C ILE A 67 4.33 -5.57 -2.27
N CYS A 68 3.51 -5.85 -1.26
CA CYS A 68 2.06 -5.96 -1.37
C CYS A 68 1.43 -4.89 -0.45
N SER A 69 1.06 -3.78 -1.05
CA SER A 69 0.65 -2.58 -0.32
C SER A 69 -0.80 -2.21 -0.64
N GLU A 70 -1.66 -2.16 0.38
CA GLU A 70 -3.08 -1.83 0.26
C GLU A 70 -3.78 -2.72 -0.80
N VAL A 71 -3.64 -4.04 -0.66
CA VAL A 71 -4.22 -5.05 -1.57
C VAL A 71 -5.06 -6.06 -0.81
N LEU A 72 -4.59 -6.55 0.33
CA LEU A 72 -5.19 -7.68 1.04
C LEU A 72 -6.63 -7.40 1.50
N GLU A 73 -6.94 -6.15 1.81
CA GLU A 73 -8.27 -5.69 2.21
C GLU A 73 -9.32 -5.74 1.10
N HIS A 74 -8.87 -5.80 -0.16
CA HIS A 74 -9.76 -5.85 -1.34
C HIS A 74 -9.99 -7.27 -1.85
N VAL A 75 -9.11 -8.23 -1.51
CA VAL A 75 -9.14 -9.58 -2.08
C VAL A 75 -9.87 -10.56 -1.15
N PRO A 76 -10.96 -11.23 -1.58
CA PRO A 76 -11.70 -12.18 -0.73
C PRO A 76 -10.81 -13.23 -0.10
N ASN A 77 -9.94 -13.88 -0.88
CA ASN A 77 -9.01 -14.91 -0.44
C ASN A 77 -7.60 -14.34 -0.23
N PHE A 78 -7.45 -13.35 0.64
CA PHE A 78 -6.17 -12.67 0.90
C PHE A 78 -5.03 -13.61 1.32
N ARG A 79 -5.35 -14.77 1.92
CA ARG A 79 -4.33 -15.77 2.30
C ARG A 79 -3.63 -16.36 1.08
N ASP A 80 -4.31 -16.48 -0.04
CA ASP A 80 -3.70 -16.95 -1.29
C ASP A 80 -2.74 -15.90 -1.86
N VAL A 81 -3.06 -14.61 -1.71
CA VAL A 81 -2.12 -13.52 -2.03
C VAL A 81 -0.85 -13.61 -1.18
N LEU A 82 -0.99 -13.83 0.13
CA LEU A 82 0.17 -14.00 1.02
C LEU A 82 1.03 -15.21 0.64
N LYS A 83 0.39 -16.33 0.29
CA LYS A 83 1.10 -17.54 -0.18
C LYS A 83 1.86 -17.27 -1.48
N GLU A 84 1.25 -16.57 -2.43
CA GLU A 84 1.90 -16.21 -3.69
C GLU A 84 3.08 -15.26 -3.47
N CYS A 85 2.91 -14.23 -2.66
CA CYS A 85 4.01 -13.34 -2.27
C CYS A 85 5.16 -14.13 -1.61
N TYR A 86 4.83 -15.10 -0.74
CA TYR A 86 5.81 -15.97 -0.12
C TYR A 86 6.50 -16.89 -1.13
N ARG A 87 5.72 -17.50 -2.06
CA ARG A 87 6.24 -18.43 -3.08
C ARG A 87 7.33 -17.79 -3.93
N ILE A 88 7.04 -16.59 -4.47
CA ILE A 88 7.97 -15.89 -5.37
C ILE A 88 9.17 -15.28 -4.65
N LEU A 89 9.10 -15.01 -3.35
CA LEU A 89 10.17 -14.40 -2.56
C LEU A 89 11.29 -15.40 -2.30
N LYS A 90 12.54 -15.02 -2.54
CA LYS A 90 13.74 -15.82 -2.21
C LYS A 90 13.88 -16.06 -0.71
N PRO A 91 14.43 -17.19 -0.28
CA PRO A 91 14.82 -17.39 1.12
C PRO A 91 15.76 -16.29 1.61
N GLY A 92 15.55 -15.79 2.82
CA GLY A 92 16.31 -14.69 3.41
C GLY A 92 15.93 -13.29 2.94
N SER A 93 15.10 -13.18 1.90
CA SER A 93 14.68 -11.90 1.33
C SER A 93 13.49 -11.25 2.07
N VAL A 94 13.18 -10.01 1.71
CA VAL A 94 12.24 -9.17 2.44
C VAL A 94 10.91 -9.05 1.71
N MET A 95 9.81 -9.20 2.46
CA MET A 95 8.46 -8.87 2.05
C MET A 95 7.96 -7.66 2.84
N LEU A 96 7.38 -6.69 2.15
CA LEU A 96 6.65 -5.58 2.76
C LEU A 96 5.15 -5.75 2.50
N ILE A 97 4.38 -5.79 3.57
CA ILE A 97 2.92 -5.81 3.53
C ILE A 97 2.41 -4.52 4.17
N SER A 98 1.49 -3.81 3.51
CA SER A 98 0.72 -2.78 4.19
C SER A 98 -0.78 -2.98 4.02
N VAL A 99 -1.51 -2.60 5.05
CA VAL A 99 -2.98 -2.63 5.09
C VAL A 99 -3.49 -1.39 5.84
N PRO A 100 -4.74 -0.99 5.65
CA PRO A 100 -5.38 0.05 6.45
C PRO A 100 -5.37 -0.30 7.94
N SER A 101 -5.02 0.69 8.77
CA SER A 101 -5.00 0.53 10.23
C SER A 101 -6.39 0.31 10.78
N TYR A 102 -6.52 -0.63 11.72
CA TYR A 102 -7.80 -1.05 12.29
C TYR A 102 -8.64 0.11 12.83
N LEU A 103 -8.07 0.97 13.67
CA LEU A 103 -8.83 2.02 14.35
C LEU A 103 -9.34 3.11 13.40
N PRO A 104 -8.51 3.77 12.56
CA PRO A 104 -9.00 4.77 11.61
C PRO A 104 -10.04 4.21 10.66
N GLU A 105 -9.83 3.00 10.13
CA GLU A 105 -10.74 2.36 9.19
C GLU A 105 -12.09 2.01 9.85
N SER A 106 -12.06 1.48 11.08
CA SER A 106 -13.28 1.20 11.84
C SER A 106 -14.09 2.46 12.13
N LEU A 107 -13.44 3.60 12.35
CA LEU A 107 -14.13 4.87 12.52
C LEU A 107 -14.77 5.35 11.21
N CYS A 108 -14.09 5.23 10.09
CA CYS A 108 -14.66 5.54 8.78
C CYS A 108 -15.92 4.69 8.50
N TRP A 109 -15.86 3.39 8.74
CA TRP A 109 -17.00 2.48 8.57
C TRP A 109 -18.15 2.81 9.53
N LYS A 110 -17.84 3.20 10.78
CA LYS A 110 -18.85 3.61 11.76
C LYS A 110 -19.59 4.88 11.35
N TYR A 111 -18.89 5.83 10.77
CA TYR A 111 -19.47 7.14 10.42
C TYR A 111 -20.12 7.19 9.05
N SER A 112 -19.69 6.37 8.08
CA SER A 112 -20.22 6.42 6.72
C SER A 112 -20.47 5.03 6.13
N LYS A 113 -21.74 4.71 5.90
CA LYS A 113 -22.12 3.51 5.13
C LYS A 113 -21.69 3.62 3.67
N GLU A 114 -21.71 4.81 3.11
CA GLU A 114 -21.27 5.08 1.75
C GLU A 114 -19.79 4.74 1.58
N TYR A 115 -18.94 5.17 2.53
CA TYR A 115 -17.51 4.79 2.55
C TYR A 115 -17.33 3.27 2.59
N MET A 116 -18.06 2.57 3.46
CA MET A 116 -17.98 1.12 3.62
C MET A 116 -18.46 0.37 2.35
N GLN A 117 -19.45 0.93 1.63
CA GLN A 117 -20.09 0.30 0.47
C GLN A 117 -19.53 0.81 -0.87
N THR A 118 -18.46 1.60 -0.86
CA THR A 118 -17.85 2.10 -2.09
C THR A 118 -17.42 0.91 -2.98
N PRO A 119 -17.84 0.88 -4.25
CA PRO A 119 -17.42 -0.16 -5.19
C PRO A 119 -15.87 -0.22 -5.29
N GLY A 120 -15.30 -1.43 -5.16
CA GLY A 120 -13.85 -1.59 -5.10
C GLY A 120 -13.20 -1.15 -3.78
N GLY A 121 -13.99 -0.74 -2.78
CA GLY A 121 -13.52 -0.38 -1.45
C GLY A 121 -13.06 -1.59 -0.61
N HIS A 122 -12.77 -1.33 0.66
CA HIS A 122 -12.29 -2.36 1.57
C HIS A 122 -13.44 -3.30 1.96
N ILE A 123 -13.24 -4.60 1.75
CA ILE A 123 -14.21 -5.63 2.13
C ILE A 123 -13.97 -6.16 3.55
N ARG A 124 -12.87 -5.76 4.18
CA ARG A 124 -12.48 -6.14 5.54
C ARG A 124 -11.53 -5.15 6.18
N ILE A 125 -11.46 -5.22 7.51
CA ILE A 125 -10.47 -4.50 8.32
C ILE A 125 -9.64 -5.55 9.06
N PHE A 126 -8.32 -5.43 8.99
CA PHE A 126 -7.42 -6.35 9.66
C PHE A 126 -7.07 -5.88 11.07
N LYS A 127 -7.09 -6.82 12.03
CA LYS A 127 -6.42 -6.63 13.32
C LYS A 127 -4.95 -7.04 13.17
N LYS A 128 -4.05 -6.24 13.72
CA LYS A 128 -2.61 -6.47 13.67
C LYS A 128 -2.22 -7.88 14.14
N GLU A 129 -2.79 -8.35 15.26
CA GLU A 129 -2.43 -9.66 15.81
C GLU A 129 -2.87 -10.81 14.91
N PHE A 130 -4.02 -10.68 14.25
CA PHE A 130 -4.47 -11.65 13.26
C PHE A 130 -3.52 -11.77 12.07
N LEU A 131 -3.03 -10.64 11.54
CA LEU A 131 -2.03 -10.67 10.45
C LEU A 131 -0.72 -11.30 10.89
N LYS A 132 -0.28 -11.03 12.13
CA LYS A 132 0.92 -11.67 12.68
C LYS A 132 0.79 -13.20 12.76
N GLU A 133 -0.39 -13.71 13.08
CA GLU A 133 -0.67 -15.15 13.04
C GLU A 133 -0.57 -15.69 11.62
N CYS A 134 -1.17 -15.00 10.63
CA CYS A 134 -1.05 -15.38 9.23
C CYS A 134 0.40 -15.40 8.73
N PHE A 135 1.23 -14.44 9.16
CA PHE A 135 2.65 -14.41 8.82
C PHE A 135 3.42 -15.58 9.44
N LYS A 136 3.09 -15.91 10.68
CA LYS A 136 3.66 -17.07 11.39
C LYS A 136 3.33 -18.41 10.73
N GLU A 137 2.08 -18.57 10.25
CA GLU A 137 1.65 -19.75 9.50
C GLU A 137 2.48 -20.00 8.24
N LEU A 138 3.07 -18.95 7.66
CA LEU A 138 3.96 -18.99 6.50
C LEU A 138 5.47 -18.96 6.86
N ASP A 139 5.83 -19.10 8.13
CA ASP A 139 7.21 -18.97 8.64
C ASP A 139 7.89 -17.64 8.30
N LEU A 140 7.09 -16.57 8.12
CA LEU A 140 7.60 -15.22 7.90
C LEU A 140 7.95 -14.54 9.22
N LYS A 141 9.18 -14.05 9.36
CA LYS A 141 9.68 -13.37 10.56
C LYS A 141 9.47 -11.87 10.47
N LEU A 142 8.57 -11.34 11.31
CA LEU A 142 8.38 -9.89 11.44
C LEU A 142 9.58 -9.27 12.15
N PHE A 143 10.34 -8.39 11.47
CA PHE A 143 11.51 -7.71 12.05
C PHE A 143 11.33 -6.21 12.21
N LYS A 144 10.37 -5.59 11.50
CA LYS A 144 10.04 -4.17 11.65
C LYS A 144 8.56 -3.93 11.42
N TYR A 145 8.00 -3.01 12.18
CA TYR A 145 6.62 -2.55 12.07
C TYR A 145 6.55 -1.05 12.34
N HIS A 146 5.72 -0.35 11.59
CA HIS A 146 5.37 1.03 11.87
C HIS A 146 4.01 1.37 11.24
N ARG A 147 3.48 2.54 11.59
CA ARG A 147 2.31 3.15 10.97
C ARG A 147 2.71 4.42 10.25
N GLU A 148 1.98 4.75 9.20
CA GLU A 148 2.21 5.92 8.36
C GLU A 148 0.88 6.64 8.04
N HIS A 149 1.00 7.91 7.61
CA HIS A 149 -0.11 8.68 7.09
C HIS A 149 -1.19 9.05 8.13
N ALA A 150 -0.80 9.46 9.34
CA ALA A 150 -1.74 9.84 10.40
C ALA A 150 -2.65 11.01 10.01
N MET A 151 -2.15 12.02 9.31
CA MET A 151 -2.96 13.14 8.82
C MET A 151 -4.03 12.71 7.83
N HIS A 152 -3.75 11.68 7.01
CA HIS A 152 -4.74 11.07 6.13
C HIS A 152 -5.85 10.38 6.91
N SER A 153 -5.56 9.77 8.08
CA SER A 153 -6.59 9.23 8.98
C SER A 153 -7.55 10.32 9.41
N VAL A 154 -7.03 11.47 9.84
CA VAL A 154 -7.85 12.61 10.26
C VAL A 154 -8.74 13.07 9.11
N TYR A 155 -8.19 13.26 7.92
CA TYR A 155 -8.95 13.65 6.73
C TYR A 155 -10.10 12.69 6.44
N TRP A 156 -9.80 11.39 6.36
CA TRP A 156 -10.80 10.38 5.99
C TRP A 156 -11.90 10.23 7.06
N ILE A 157 -11.56 10.30 8.35
CA ILE A 157 -12.53 10.25 9.45
C ILE A 157 -13.46 11.47 9.39
N LEU A 158 -12.91 12.67 9.17
CA LEU A 158 -13.71 13.89 9.06
C LEU A 158 -14.61 13.86 7.82
N ARG A 159 -14.10 13.37 6.70
CA ARG A 159 -14.86 13.19 5.47
C ARG A 159 -16.00 12.17 5.64
N ALA A 160 -15.72 11.02 6.26
CA ALA A 160 -16.72 10.02 6.57
C ALA A 160 -17.80 10.58 7.51
N ARG A 161 -17.42 11.35 8.53
CA ARG A 161 -18.35 12.01 9.45
C ARG A 161 -19.22 13.08 8.75
N ASN A 162 -18.73 13.67 7.68
CA ASN A 162 -19.46 14.63 6.85
C ASN A 162 -20.20 13.96 5.67
N ASN A 163 -20.62 12.70 5.81
CA ASN A 163 -21.32 11.92 4.79
C ASN A 163 -20.61 11.92 3.42
N MET A 164 -19.30 11.82 3.43
CA MET A 164 -18.41 11.85 2.24
C MET A 164 -18.47 13.15 1.42
N GLN A 165 -19.20 14.16 1.89
CA GLN A 165 -19.26 15.48 1.24
C GLN A 165 -17.98 16.28 1.52
N GLU A 166 -17.54 17.02 0.52
CA GLU A 166 -16.45 17.99 0.66
C GLU A 166 -16.97 19.34 1.14
N ASN A 167 -16.19 20.00 1.98
CA ASN A 167 -16.34 21.39 2.37
C ASN A 167 -15.01 22.11 2.25
N GLU A 168 -14.97 23.44 2.38
CA GLU A 168 -13.76 24.24 2.19
C GLU A 168 -12.62 23.82 3.13
N PHE A 169 -12.93 23.43 4.38
CA PHE A 169 -11.93 22.94 5.31
C PHE A 169 -11.31 21.61 4.84
N LEU A 170 -12.13 20.64 4.40
CA LEU A 170 -11.66 19.35 3.88
C LEU A 170 -10.85 19.52 2.61
N LYS A 171 -11.24 20.44 1.72
CA LYS A 171 -10.44 20.77 0.52
C LYS A 171 -9.07 21.31 0.90
N SER A 172 -9.01 22.30 1.80
CA SER A 172 -7.75 22.89 2.27
C SER A 172 -6.86 21.83 2.95
N LEU A 173 -7.45 20.95 3.76
CA LEU A 173 -6.73 19.86 4.39
C LEU A 173 -6.19 18.88 3.34
N HIS A 174 -6.98 18.51 2.34
CA HIS A 174 -6.55 17.65 1.24
C HIS A 174 -5.39 18.25 0.46
N GLU A 175 -5.47 19.54 0.10
CA GLU A 175 -4.37 20.25 -0.58
C GLU A 175 -3.08 20.24 0.26
N LEU A 176 -3.19 20.44 1.58
CA LEU A 176 -2.05 20.33 2.49
C LEU A 176 -1.43 18.94 2.45
N LEU A 177 -2.25 17.87 2.47
CA LEU A 177 -1.79 16.49 2.41
C LEU A 177 -1.10 16.18 1.07
N VAL A 178 -1.64 16.70 -0.04
CA VAL A 178 -1.01 16.58 -1.36
C VAL A 178 0.36 17.27 -1.37
N LYS A 179 0.47 18.50 -0.88
CA LYS A 179 1.75 19.21 -0.75
C LYS A 179 2.75 18.45 0.12
N GLN A 180 2.27 17.85 1.21
CA GLN A 180 3.09 17.02 2.11
C GLN A 180 3.66 15.80 1.38
N MET A 181 2.87 15.11 0.56
CA MET A 181 3.33 13.97 -0.23
C MET A 181 4.49 14.32 -1.19
N PHE A 182 4.55 15.58 -1.65
CA PHE A 182 5.64 16.09 -2.48
C PHE A 182 6.78 16.76 -1.68
N GLY A 183 6.79 16.61 -0.35
CA GLY A 183 7.85 17.16 0.51
C GLY A 183 7.83 18.69 0.69
N GLN A 184 6.72 19.34 0.36
CA GLN A 184 6.59 20.80 0.38
C GLN A 184 6.04 21.38 1.70
N ALA A 185 5.84 20.53 2.73
CA ALA A 185 5.19 20.93 3.99
C ALA A 185 5.89 20.32 5.21
N ASN A 186 7.05 20.87 5.60
CA ASN A 186 7.92 20.31 6.66
C ASN A 186 7.27 20.24 8.04
N ILE A 187 6.46 21.24 8.43
CA ILE A 187 5.79 21.27 9.74
C ILE A 187 4.76 20.15 9.84
N SER A 188 3.96 19.93 8.77
CA SER A 188 2.97 18.86 8.77
C SER A 188 3.62 17.47 8.79
N LEU A 189 4.78 17.30 8.18
CA LEU A 189 5.58 16.06 8.24
C LEU A 189 6.06 15.76 9.66
N PHE A 190 6.45 16.79 10.43
CA PHE A 190 6.84 16.60 11.82
C PHE A 190 5.65 16.14 12.68
N ILE A 191 4.49 16.82 12.55
CA ILE A 191 3.26 16.46 13.26
C ILE A 191 2.83 15.04 12.88
N GLU A 192 2.89 14.70 11.60
CA GLU A 192 2.55 13.37 11.11
C GLU A 192 3.43 12.29 11.76
N LYS A 193 4.75 12.48 11.79
CA LYS A 193 5.68 11.54 12.43
C LYS A 193 5.36 11.31 13.91
N MET A 194 4.95 12.36 14.63
CA MET A 194 4.53 12.23 16.03
C MET A 194 3.22 11.47 16.18
N LEU A 195 2.27 11.63 15.26
CA LEU A 195 0.95 11.01 15.32
C LEU A 195 0.90 9.60 14.72
N ASN A 196 1.83 9.26 13.82
CA ASN A 196 1.86 7.97 13.13
C ASN A 196 1.74 6.75 14.05
N PRO A 197 2.44 6.66 15.21
CA PRO A 197 2.32 5.51 16.09
C PRO A 197 0.89 5.26 16.61
N PHE A 198 0.09 6.31 16.72
CA PHE A 198 -1.26 6.26 17.31
C PHE A 198 -2.36 6.23 16.25
N PHE A 199 -2.24 7.07 15.22
CA PHE A 199 -3.29 7.33 14.24
C PHE A 199 -2.87 7.07 12.79
N GLY A 200 -1.72 6.47 12.54
CA GLY A 200 -1.28 6.17 11.17
C GLY A 200 -2.37 5.40 10.41
N LYS A 201 -2.68 5.85 9.17
CA LYS A 201 -3.71 5.27 8.33
C LYS A 201 -3.34 3.87 7.85
N SER A 202 -2.08 3.63 7.56
CA SER A 202 -1.57 2.37 7.07
C SER A 202 -0.66 1.70 8.09
N GLU A 203 -0.81 0.41 8.29
CA GLU A 203 0.10 -0.46 9.05
C GLU A 203 1.06 -1.15 8.11
N CYS A 204 2.36 -0.96 8.33
CA CYS A 204 3.43 -1.50 7.50
C CYS A 204 4.20 -2.58 8.24
N PHE A 205 4.25 -3.77 7.67
CA PHE A 205 4.94 -4.95 8.22
C PHE A 205 6.11 -5.32 7.31
N TYR A 206 7.31 -5.41 7.88
CA TYR A 206 8.51 -5.87 7.18
C TYR A 206 8.82 -7.27 7.65
N LEU A 207 8.77 -8.20 6.73
CA LEU A 207 8.83 -9.63 6.96
C LEU A 207 10.04 -10.21 6.25
N ARG A 208 10.66 -11.25 6.81
CA ARG A 208 11.74 -12.01 6.19
C ARG A 208 11.32 -13.45 6.04
N LYS A 209 11.56 -14.00 4.84
CA LYS A 209 11.39 -15.42 4.56
C LYS A 209 12.55 -16.21 5.10
#